data_39d95f9395b3898d071fd54da45182f6
#
_entry.id   39d95f9395b3898d071fd54da45182f6
#
_cell.length_a   1.000
_cell.length_b   1.000
_cell.length_c   1.000
_cell.angle_alpha   90.00
_cell.angle_beta   90.00
_cell.angle_gamma   90.00
#
_symmetry.space_group_name_H-M   'P 1'
#
loop_
_entity.id
_entity.type
_entity.pdbx_description
1 polymer ?
#
loop_
_entity_poly.entity_id
_entity_poly.type
_entity_poly.pdbx_seq_one_letter_code
_entity_poly.pdbx_strand_id
1 'polypeptide(L)'
;MKANNSIQMFADYEGDLPEVDIKLEGEVPVLVTRNLVMFPGILMPVLVGRKATLKLVKFLEKNQNTTIAVFSQKDGNIDDPHEKDLHRIGIYARLVRTFDMPSPNPNEKNKTVILQGLGRCALEKIVSENPHMIGKTNSLPEELASKDDKEFITAVNDMKQTAKEYIHGCEELPDDAQFALDNITNPIVAVSYTHLTLPTTERV
;
A
#
# COMPACT_ATOMS: atom_id res chain seq x y z
N MET A 1 -7.73 7.68 -19.60
CA MET A 1 -6.28 7.84 -19.76
C MET A 1 -5.61 8.07 -18.38
N LYS A 2 -5.71 7.14 -17.40
CA LYS A 2 -5.13 7.30 -16.05
C LYS A 2 -4.68 5.99 -15.38
N ALA A 3 -4.84 4.82 -15.99
CA ALA A 3 -4.42 3.55 -15.39
C ALA A 3 -2.94 3.17 -15.65
N ASN A 4 -2.30 3.81 -16.62
CA ASN A 4 -1.01 3.37 -17.17
C ASN A 4 0.23 3.62 -16.29
N ASN A 5 0.14 4.48 -15.25
CA ASN A 5 1.33 4.85 -14.47
C ASN A 5 1.61 3.92 -13.30
N SER A 6 0.60 3.20 -12.81
CA SER A 6 0.77 2.35 -11.63
C SER A 6 1.45 1.01 -11.97
N ILE A 7 1.16 0.46 -13.15
CA ILE A 7 1.67 -0.85 -13.58
C ILE A 7 3.15 -0.76 -13.98
N GLN A 8 3.57 0.30 -14.67
CA GLN A 8 4.98 0.53 -15.00
C GLN A 8 5.89 0.65 -13.76
N MET A 9 5.37 1.15 -12.63
CA MET A 9 6.14 1.23 -11.39
C MET A 9 6.47 -0.14 -10.79
N PHE A 10 5.70 -1.18 -11.08
CA PHE A 10 5.97 -2.54 -10.59
C PHE A 10 6.99 -3.27 -11.46
N ALA A 11 7.01 -2.99 -12.77
CA ALA A 11 7.92 -3.63 -13.72
C ALA A 11 9.37 -3.14 -13.59
N ASP A 12 9.58 -1.91 -13.13
CA ASP A 12 10.92 -1.31 -13.01
C ASP A 12 11.62 -1.63 -11.67
N TYR A 13 10.97 -2.38 -10.77
CA TYR A 13 11.57 -2.75 -9.49
C TYR A 13 12.26 -4.11 -9.58
N GLU A 14 13.51 -4.12 -10.02
CA GLU A 14 14.42 -5.29 -10.04
C GLU A 14 14.98 -5.67 -8.66
N GLY A 15 14.46 -5.13 -7.56
CA GLY A 15 14.90 -5.48 -6.22
C GLY A 15 14.12 -6.66 -5.65
N ASP A 16 14.83 -7.62 -5.06
CA ASP A 16 14.19 -8.57 -4.15
C ASP A 16 13.38 -7.78 -3.12
N LEU A 17 12.07 -7.98 -3.13
CA LEU A 17 11.22 -7.43 -2.07
C LEU A 17 11.78 -8.00 -0.76
N PRO A 18 12.26 -7.19 0.17
CA PRO A 18 12.83 -7.72 1.38
C PRO A 18 11.77 -8.60 2.04
N GLU A 19 12.14 -9.84 2.39
CA GLU A 19 11.40 -10.61 3.38
C GLU A 19 11.43 -9.80 4.66
N VAL A 20 10.40 -9.01 4.87
CA VAL A 20 10.37 -8.12 6.00
C VAL A 20 9.54 -8.76 7.09
N ASP A 21 10.17 -9.65 7.85
CA ASP A 21 9.65 -10.05 9.16
C ASP A 21 9.87 -8.87 10.13
N ILE A 22 9.05 -7.82 9.94
CA ILE A 22 9.10 -6.65 10.83
C ILE A 22 8.32 -6.98 12.08
N LYS A 23 9.02 -7.41 13.11
CA LYS A 23 8.52 -7.42 14.48
C LYS A 23 8.66 -6.01 15.07
N LEU A 24 7.83 -5.10 14.61
CA LEU A 24 7.73 -3.77 15.19
C LEU A 24 6.60 -3.76 16.23
N GLU A 25 6.98 -3.53 17.46
CA GLU A 25 6.06 -3.23 18.56
C GLU A 25 6.40 -1.84 19.07
N GLY A 26 5.40 -1.00 19.21
CA GLY A 26 5.60 0.32 19.81
C GLY A 26 4.94 1.47 19.09
N GLU A 27 5.47 2.65 19.34
CA GLU A 27 4.95 3.90 18.79
C GLU A 27 5.60 4.21 17.45
N VAL A 28 4.76 4.34 16.42
CA VAL A 28 5.20 4.68 15.08
C VAL A 28 4.38 5.85 14.52
N PRO A 29 4.98 6.67 13.63
CA PRO A 29 4.22 7.69 12.92
C PRO A 29 3.14 7.05 12.06
N VAL A 30 1.95 7.68 12.04
CA VAL A 30 0.78 7.17 11.33
C VAL A 30 0.43 8.07 10.15
N LEU A 31 0.30 7.46 8.98
CA LEU A 31 -0.23 8.09 7.78
C LEU A 31 -1.65 7.58 7.53
N VAL A 32 -2.59 8.51 7.37
CA VAL A 32 -4.00 8.16 7.11
C VAL A 32 -4.33 8.40 5.65
N THR A 33 -4.84 7.34 4.99
CA THR A 33 -5.24 7.36 3.58
C THR A 33 -6.76 7.46 3.43
N ARG A 34 -7.22 8.06 2.29
CA ARG A 34 -8.61 8.10 1.86
C ARG A 34 -8.82 7.11 0.73
N ASN A 35 -9.81 6.23 0.85
CA ASN A 35 -10.22 5.32 -0.24
C ASN A 35 -9.03 4.57 -0.88
N LEU A 36 -8.01 4.29 -0.07
CA LEU A 36 -6.81 3.61 -0.50
C LEU A 36 -6.39 2.61 0.55
N VAL A 37 -6.25 1.36 0.14
CA VAL A 37 -5.72 0.26 0.96
C VAL A 37 -4.35 -0.12 0.40
N MET A 38 -3.36 -0.21 1.28
CA MET A 38 -2.03 -0.71 0.93
C MET A 38 -1.90 -2.19 1.26
N PHE A 39 -1.01 -2.85 0.54
CA PHE A 39 -0.69 -4.26 0.74
C PHE A 39 0.81 -4.46 0.97
N PRO A 40 1.23 -5.54 1.66
CA PRO A 40 2.64 -5.89 1.80
C PRO A 40 3.31 -6.10 0.44
N GLY A 41 4.59 -5.74 0.35
CA GLY A 41 5.42 -5.97 -0.82
C GLY A 41 5.13 -5.05 -2.03
N ILE A 42 4.24 -4.08 -1.91
CA ILE A 42 3.82 -3.24 -3.02
C ILE A 42 4.33 -1.82 -2.87
N LEU A 43 4.76 -1.23 -3.98
CA LEU A 43 5.05 0.20 -4.11
C LEU A 43 3.76 0.93 -4.51
N MET A 44 3.37 1.93 -3.73
CA MET A 44 2.13 2.65 -3.98
C MET A 44 2.31 4.16 -3.92
N PRO A 45 1.89 4.91 -4.95
CA PRO A 45 1.83 6.36 -4.91
C PRO A 45 0.63 6.82 -4.09
N VAL A 46 0.88 7.66 -3.10
CA VAL A 46 -0.14 8.24 -2.23
C VAL A 46 -0.11 9.75 -2.35
N LEU A 47 -1.24 10.34 -2.72
CA LEU A 47 -1.40 11.80 -2.76
C LEU A 47 -1.61 12.33 -1.34
N VAL A 48 -0.80 13.27 -0.93
CA VAL A 48 -0.85 13.91 0.38
C VAL A 48 -1.03 15.43 0.24
N GLY A 49 -2.02 15.96 0.95
CA GLY A 49 -2.33 17.39 0.93
C GLY A 49 -2.72 17.94 2.31
N ARG A 50 -3.10 17.08 3.26
CA ARG A 50 -3.46 17.51 4.61
C ARG A 50 -2.24 18.05 5.36
N LYS A 51 -2.43 19.10 6.15
CA LYS A 51 -1.35 19.76 6.91
C LYS A 51 -0.60 18.79 7.83
N ALA A 52 -1.32 17.91 8.54
CA ALA A 52 -0.71 16.91 9.42
C ALA A 52 0.15 15.91 8.63
N THR A 53 -0.37 15.40 7.52
CA THR A 53 0.34 14.45 6.64
C THR A 53 1.57 15.10 5.99
N LEU A 54 1.48 16.36 5.57
CA LEU A 54 2.63 17.10 5.03
C LEU A 54 3.73 17.32 6.09
N LYS A 55 3.37 17.51 7.37
CA LYS A 55 4.35 17.57 8.47
C LYS A 55 5.03 16.21 8.65
N LEU A 56 4.25 15.12 8.57
CA LEU A 56 4.79 13.76 8.63
C LEU A 56 5.77 13.53 7.47
N VAL A 57 5.41 13.85 6.24
CA VAL A 57 6.29 13.68 5.08
C VAL A 57 7.60 14.44 5.26
N LYS A 58 7.55 15.70 5.73
CA LYS A 58 8.76 16.47 6.04
C LYS A 58 9.63 15.85 7.12
N PHE A 59 9.01 15.20 8.10
CA PHE A 59 9.72 14.46 9.13
C PHE A 59 10.42 13.24 8.52
N LEU A 60 9.75 12.49 7.65
CA LEU A 60 10.29 11.30 6.98
C LEU A 60 11.42 11.64 5.98
N GLU A 61 11.32 12.77 5.27
CA GLU A 61 12.37 13.24 4.38
C GLU A 61 13.69 13.51 5.14
N LYS A 62 13.59 13.94 6.41
CA LYS A 62 14.76 14.17 7.27
C LYS A 62 15.26 12.91 7.96
N ASN A 63 14.37 11.96 8.22
CA ASN A 63 14.64 10.73 8.94
C ASN A 63 14.38 9.54 8.00
N GLN A 64 15.28 9.38 7.03
CA GLN A 64 15.24 8.27 6.07
C GLN A 64 15.25 6.92 6.81
N ASN A 65 14.57 5.94 6.26
CA ASN A 65 14.37 4.60 6.84
C ASN A 65 13.45 4.51 8.06
N THR A 66 12.75 5.60 8.43
CA THR A 66 11.70 5.50 9.45
C THR A 66 10.53 4.68 8.93
N THR A 67 10.18 3.63 9.66
CA THR A 67 8.96 2.88 9.40
C THR A 67 7.75 3.66 9.91
N ILE A 68 6.72 3.72 9.10
CA ILE A 68 5.41 4.31 9.42
C ILE A 68 4.33 3.24 9.39
N ALA A 69 3.21 3.49 10.05
CA ALA A 69 2.02 2.69 9.86
C ALA A 69 1.01 3.46 8.99
N VAL A 70 0.43 2.78 8.02
CA VAL A 70 -0.56 3.35 7.10
C VAL A 70 -1.91 2.73 7.38
N PHE A 71 -2.90 3.56 7.72
CA PHE A 71 -4.26 3.13 7.98
C PHE A 71 -5.23 3.84 7.05
N SER A 72 -6.20 3.09 6.51
CA SER A 72 -7.29 3.66 5.74
C SER A 72 -8.37 4.20 6.68
N GLN A 73 -8.92 5.37 6.37
CA GLN A 73 -10.09 5.87 7.09
C GLN A 73 -11.36 5.17 6.62
N LYS A 74 -12.33 5.03 7.52
CA LYS A 74 -13.62 4.35 7.27
C LYS A 74 -14.52 5.17 6.35
N ASP A 75 -14.53 6.49 6.54
CA ASP A 75 -15.29 7.44 5.72
C ASP A 75 -14.33 8.46 5.08
N GLY A 76 -14.22 8.42 3.75
CA GLY A 76 -13.39 9.34 2.97
C GLY A 76 -13.78 10.81 3.04
N ASN A 77 -15.00 11.12 3.49
CA ASN A 77 -15.49 12.50 3.58
C ASN A 77 -14.98 13.24 4.82
N ILE A 78 -14.44 12.54 5.82
CA ILE A 78 -13.89 13.15 7.03
C ILE A 78 -12.56 13.82 6.70
N ASP A 79 -12.48 15.14 6.87
CA ASP A 79 -11.25 15.88 6.58
C ASP A 79 -10.18 15.70 7.64
N ASP A 80 -10.56 15.65 8.91
CA ASP A 80 -9.66 15.48 10.05
C ASP A 80 -10.02 14.21 10.84
N PRO A 81 -9.57 13.04 10.38
CA PRO A 81 -9.91 11.77 10.99
C PRO A 81 -9.17 11.56 12.32
N HIS A 82 -9.90 11.09 13.31
CA HIS A 82 -9.41 10.64 14.61
C HIS A 82 -9.34 9.12 14.67
N GLU A 83 -8.84 8.57 15.78
CA GLU A 83 -8.69 7.11 15.96
C GLU A 83 -9.94 6.29 15.60
N LYS A 84 -11.14 6.73 16.03
CA LYS A 84 -12.42 6.05 15.77
C LYS A 84 -12.77 5.93 14.30
N ASP A 85 -12.23 6.84 13.48
CA ASP A 85 -12.48 6.95 12.06
C ASP A 85 -11.53 6.08 11.22
N LEU A 86 -10.58 5.41 11.87
CA LEU A 86 -9.59 4.55 11.21
C LEU A 86 -9.99 3.08 11.27
N HIS A 87 -9.64 2.34 10.23
CA HIS A 87 -9.61 0.88 10.29
C HIS A 87 -8.53 0.42 11.26
N ARG A 88 -8.78 -0.69 11.98
CA ARG A 88 -7.84 -1.22 12.97
C ARG A 88 -6.67 -1.99 12.38
N ILE A 89 -6.81 -2.48 11.15
CA ILE A 89 -5.75 -3.19 10.43
C ILE A 89 -5.19 -2.26 9.37
N GLY A 90 -3.88 -2.16 9.33
CA GLY A 90 -3.11 -1.36 8.39
C GLY A 90 -1.82 -2.06 7.99
N ILE A 91 -0.92 -1.28 7.41
CA ILE A 91 0.34 -1.77 6.86
C ILE A 91 1.47 -0.92 7.41
N TYR A 92 2.55 -1.56 7.82
CA TYR A 92 3.83 -0.89 7.95
C TYR A 92 4.36 -0.54 6.57
N ALA A 93 4.89 0.65 6.44
CA ALA A 93 5.43 1.12 5.17
C ALA A 93 6.69 1.96 5.39
N ARG A 94 7.45 2.13 4.31
CA ARG A 94 8.60 3.00 4.25
C ARG A 94 8.45 3.99 3.10
N LEU A 95 8.88 5.22 3.34
CA LEU A 95 8.95 6.23 2.30
C LEU A 95 10.12 5.93 1.35
N VAL A 96 9.82 5.78 0.07
CA VAL A 96 10.82 5.54 -0.99
C VAL A 96 11.20 6.86 -1.67
N ARG A 97 10.19 7.64 -2.08
CA ARG A 97 10.40 8.89 -2.80
C ARG A 97 9.25 9.86 -2.60
N THR A 98 9.54 11.16 -2.73
CA THR A 98 8.54 12.23 -2.74
C THR A 98 8.62 13.03 -4.03
N PHE A 99 7.46 13.50 -4.50
CA PHE A 99 7.33 14.40 -5.64
C PHE A 99 6.44 15.56 -5.25
N ASP A 100 6.88 16.78 -5.54
CA ASP A 100 6.03 17.95 -5.42
C ASP A 100 5.05 17.98 -6.60
N MET A 101 3.77 18.13 -6.30
CA MET A 101 2.73 18.22 -7.31
C MET A 101 2.35 19.69 -7.51
N PRO A 102 2.31 20.16 -8.77
CA PRO A 102 1.79 21.49 -9.06
C PRO A 102 0.34 21.58 -8.61
N SER A 103 0.02 22.56 -7.77
CA SER A 103 -1.35 22.88 -7.38
C SER A 103 -1.84 24.10 -8.14
N PRO A 104 -3.08 24.11 -8.64
CA PRO A 104 -3.68 25.31 -9.20
C PRO A 104 -3.77 26.48 -8.20
N ASN A 105 -3.79 26.14 -6.90
CA ASN A 105 -3.81 27.11 -5.82
C ASN A 105 -2.41 27.22 -5.19
N PRO A 106 -1.72 28.38 -5.28
CA PRO A 106 -0.37 28.56 -4.74
C PRO A 106 -0.23 28.32 -3.23
N ASN A 107 -1.36 28.39 -2.51
CA ASN A 107 -1.40 28.17 -1.07
C ASN A 107 -1.56 26.68 -0.67
N GLU A 108 -1.86 25.81 -1.62
CA GLU A 108 -2.01 24.39 -1.41
C GLU A 108 -0.75 23.66 -1.87
N LYS A 109 -0.10 22.99 -0.93
CA LYS A 109 1.06 22.15 -1.20
C LYS A 109 0.60 20.71 -1.25
N ASN A 110 0.49 20.15 -2.44
CA ASN A 110 0.25 18.74 -2.64
C ASN A 110 1.55 18.02 -2.98
N LYS A 111 1.74 16.85 -2.39
CA LYS A 111 2.86 15.96 -2.70
C LYS A 111 2.34 14.58 -3.08
N THR A 112 3.03 13.91 -3.95
CA THR A 112 2.88 12.46 -4.13
C THR A 112 4.05 11.78 -3.43
N VAL A 113 3.75 10.84 -2.55
CA VAL A 113 4.75 10.03 -1.87
C VAL A 113 4.67 8.59 -2.38
N ILE A 114 5.81 8.00 -2.69
CA ILE A 114 5.90 6.59 -3.01
C ILE A 114 6.20 5.85 -1.72
N LEU A 115 5.30 4.98 -1.32
CA LEU A 115 5.43 4.14 -0.14
C LEU A 115 5.64 2.68 -0.56
N GLN A 116 6.53 2.00 0.14
CA GLN A 116 6.71 0.55 0.05
C GLN A 116 6.01 -0.11 1.23
N GLY A 117 5.05 -0.99 0.96
CA GLY A 117 4.40 -1.81 1.97
C GLY A 117 5.36 -2.87 2.49
N LEU A 118 5.43 -3.04 3.81
CA LEU A 118 6.37 -3.95 4.45
C LEU A 118 5.65 -5.17 5.05
N GLY A 119 4.66 -4.96 5.90
CA GLY A 119 3.93 -6.03 6.57
C GLY A 119 2.67 -5.50 7.23
N ARG A 120 1.77 -6.38 7.63
CA ARG A 120 0.51 -5.98 8.28
C ARG A 120 0.72 -5.56 9.73
N CYS A 121 -0.08 -4.61 10.17
CA CYS A 121 -0.11 -4.17 11.57
C CYS A 121 -1.53 -3.92 12.08
N ALA A 122 -1.69 -4.02 13.38
CA ALA A 122 -2.91 -3.64 14.09
C ALA A 122 -2.68 -2.35 14.87
N LEU A 123 -3.61 -1.41 14.79
CA LEU A 123 -3.65 -0.21 15.62
C LEU A 123 -4.20 -0.53 17.00
N GLU A 124 -3.39 -0.35 18.03
CA GLU A 124 -3.84 -0.45 19.41
C GLU A 124 -4.56 0.84 19.83
N LYS A 125 -3.86 1.97 19.70
CA LYS A 125 -4.40 3.31 20.01
C LYS A 125 -3.58 4.40 19.34
N ILE A 126 -4.18 5.59 19.18
CA ILE A 126 -3.45 6.81 18.84
C ILE A 126 -2.91 7.43 20.15
N VAL A 127 -1.63 7.71 20.17
CA VAL A 127 -0.92 8.28 21.32
C VAL A 127 -0.85 9.80 21.22
N SER A 128 -0.66 10.32 20.01
CA SER A 128 -0.58 11.77 19.74
C SER A 128 -1.07 12.08 18.34
N GLU A 129 -1.69 13.24 18.17
CA GLU A 129 -2.13 13.75 16.86
C GLU A 129 -1.29 14.94 16.37
N ASN A 130 -0.44 15.52 17.24
CA ASN A 130 0.39 16.68 16.93
C ASN A 130 1.88 16.40 17.18
N PRO A 131 2.79 16.87 16.31
CA PRO A 131 2.61 17.64 15.06
C PRO A 131 2.11 16.80 13.88
N HIS A 132 2.16 15.49 13.98
CA HIS A 132 1.60 14.46 13.11
C HIS A 132 1.13 13.31 14.00
N MET A 133 0.30 12.46 13.45
CA MET A 133 -0.28 11.35 14.19
C MET A 133 0.79 10.31 14.56
N ILE A 134 0.77 9.84 15.79
CA ILE A 134 1.60 8.74 16.31
C ILE A 134 0.67 7.70 16.91
N GLY A 135 0.82 6.45 16.51
CA GLY A 135 0.03 5.34 17.01
C GLY A 135 0.89 4.26 17.64
N LYS A 136 0.35 3.61 18.66
CA LYS A 136 0.87 2.36 19.18
C LYS A 136 0.32 1.21 18.35
N THR A 137 1.20 0.39 17.80
CA THR A 137 0.86 -0.66 16.84
C THR A 137 1.55 -1.96 17.20
N ASN A 138 0.93 -3.07 16.78
CA ASN A 138 1.48 -4.42 16.92
C ASN A 138 1.59 -5.03 15.52
N SER A 139 2.70 -5.75 15.28
CA SER A 139 2.89 -6.50 14.05
C SER A 139 1.89 -7.65 13.95
N LEU A 140 1.35 -7.85 12.76
CA LEU A 140 0.54 -9.03 12.42
C LEU A 140 1.35 -9.91 11.48
N PRO A 141 1.92 -11.01 11.97
CA PRO A 141 2.72 -11.90 11.15
C PRO A 141 1.88 -12.52 10.02
N GLU A 142 2.52 -12.76 8.89
CA GLU A 142 1.92 -13.48 7.79
C GLU A 142 2.07 -14.98 8.06
N GLU A 143 0.93 -15.67 8.14
CA GLU A 143 0.90 -17.13 8.24
C GLU A 143 0.63 -17.69 6.83
N LEU A 144 1.70 -18.15 6.19
CA LEU A 144 1.59 -18.85 4.91
C LEU A 144 1.42 -20.34 5.14
N ALA A 145 0.61 -20.97 4.30
CA ALA A 145 0.56 -22.42 4.24
C ALA A 145 1.93 -23.01 3.91
N SER A 146 2.16 -24.26 4.29
CA SER A 146 3.40 -24.97 3.96
C SER A 146 3.67 -24.93 2.46
N LYS A 147 4.96 -24.84 2.07
CA LYS A 147 5.37 -24.90 0.66
C LYS A 147 4.97 -26.19 -0.03
N ASP A 148 4.68 -27.25 0.74
CA ASP A 148 4.26 -28.57 0.25
C ASP A 148 2.74 -28.76 0.29
N ASP A 149 1.97 -27.74 0.70
CA ASP A 149 0.52 -27.78 0.74
C ASP A 149 -0.03 -27.72 -0.69
N LYS A 150 -0.51 -28.89 -1.17
CA LYS A 150 -1.00 -29.03 -2.54
C LYS A 150 -2.27 -28.23 -2.81
N GLU A 151 -3.16 -28.10 -1.82
CA GLU A 151 -4.39 -27.33 -1.97
C GLU A 151 -4.07 -25.85 -2.11
N PHE A 152 -3.16 -25.34 -1.29
CA PHE A 152 -2.68 -23.95 -1.37
C PHE A 152 -1.98 -23.66 -2.71
N ILE A 153 -1.06 -24.54 -3.14
CA ILE A 153 -0.38 -24.39 -4.43
C ILE A 153 -1.38 -24.36 -5.58
N THR A 154 -2.36 -25.28 -5.55
CA THR A 154 -3.41 -25.33 -6.58
C THR A 154 -4.21 -24.03 -6.59
N ALA A 155 -4.68 -23.55 -5.43
CA ALA A 155 -5.44 -22.30 -5.34
C ALA A 155 -4.67 -21.09 -5.87
N VAL A 156 -3.36 -20.98 -5.57
CA VAL A 156 -2.50 -19.91 -6.09
C VAL A 156 -2.37 -20.01 -7.62
N ASN A 157 -2.19 -21.21 -8.15
CA ASN A 157 -2.08 -21.43 -9.59
C ASN A 157 -3.39 -21.10 -10.32
N ASP A 158 -4.53 -21.53 -9.77
CA ASP A 158 -5.86 -21.24 -10.32
C ASP A 158 -6.14 -19.73 -10.30
N MET A 159 -5.79 -19.03 -9.22
CA MET A 159 -5.89 -17.59 -9.14
C MET A 159 -5.06 -16.90 -10.22
N LYS A 160 -3.78 -17.30 -10.38
CA LYS A 160 -2.91 -16.75 -11.42
C LYS A 160 -3.44 -17.02 -12.82
N GLN A 161 -3.95 -18.23 -13.07
CA GLN A 161 -4.53 -18.59 -14.36
C GLN A 161 -5.77 -17.72 -14.68
N THR A 162 -6.69 -17.58 -13.74
CA THR A 162 -7.87 -16.72 -13.88
C THR A 162 -7.48 -15.27 -14.15
N ALA A 163 -6.48 -14.76 -13.43
CA ALA A 163 -5.97 -13.40 -13.64
C ALA A 163 -5.38 -13.21 -15.04
N LYS A 164 -4.62 -14.20 -15.56
CA LYS A 164 -4.09 -14.18 -16.94
C LYS A 164 -5.19 -14.15 -17.98
N GLU A 165 -6.21 -15.00 -17.83
CA GLU A 165 -7.36 -15.03 -18.74
C GLU A 165 -8.08 -13.69 -18.77
N TYR A 166 -8.22 -13.05 -17.61
CA TYR A 166 -8.79 -11.72 -17.51
C TYR A 166 -7.92 -10.67 -18.20
N ILE A 167 -6.61 -10.65 -17.92
CA ILE A 167 -5.66 -9.71 -18.53
C ILE A 167 -5.68 -9.86 -20.05
N HIS A 168 -5.70 -11.09 -20.56
CA HIS A 168 -5.74 -11.36 -21.99
C HIS A 168 -7.03 -10.89 -22.67
N GLY A 169 -8.15 -10.90 -21.97
CA GLY A 169 -9.46 -10.43 -22.47
C GLY A 169 -9.70 -8.93 -22.28
N CYS A 170 -8.81 -8.21 -21.64
CA CYS A 170 -9.00 -6.80 -21.28
C CYS A 170 -8.09 -5.90 -22.12
N GLU A 171 -8.65 -5.17 -23.10
CA GLU A 171 -7.90 -4.26 -23.96
C GLU A 171 -7.29 -3.04 -23.22
N GLU A 172 -7.75 -2.76 -22.01
CA GLU A 172 -7.27 -1.62 -21.21
C GLU A 172 -5.98 -1.93 -20.43
N LEU A 173 -5.64 -3.22 -20.27
CA LEU A 173 -4.44 -3.64 -19.57
C LEU A 173 -3.27 -3.84 -20.54
N PRO A 174 -2.06 -3.41 -20.16
CA PRO A 174 -0.89 -3.59 -21.02
C PRO A 174 -0.47 -5.07 -21.05
N ASP A 175 0.10 -5.49 -22.18
CA ASP A 175 0.57 -6.87 -22.41
C ASP A 175 1.62 -7.34 -21.40
N ASP A 176 2.40 -6.41 -20.83
CA ASP A 176 3.42 -6.69 -19.82
C ASP A 176 2.83 -7.03 -18.43
N ALA A 177 1.55 -6.75 -18.18
CA ALA A 177 0.88 -7.10 -16.93
C ALA A 177 0.87 -8.63 -16.70
N GLN A 178 0.73 -9.43 -17.75
CA GLN A 178 0.81 -10.88 -17.67
C GLN A 178 2.21 -11.35 -17.29
N PHE A 179 3.24 -10.75 -17.91
CA PHE A 179 4.63 -11.06 -17.60
C PHE A 179 4.98 -10.72 -16.14
N ALA A 180 4.50 -9.59 -15.64
CA ALA A 180 4.68 -9.21 -14.25
C ALA A 180 4.06 -10.25 -13.29
N LEU A 181 2.83 -10.73 -13.58
CA LEU A 181 2.16 -11.75 -12.78
C LEU A 181 2.92 -13.09 -12.76
N ASP A 182 3.53 -13.46 -13.89
CA ASP A 182 4.32 -14.69 -14.01
C ASP A 182 5.58 -14.68 -13.13
N ASN A 183 6.23 -13.53 -13.03
CA ASN A 183 7.45 -13.35 -12.25
C ASN A 183 7.20 -13.23 -10.73
N ILE A 184 5.96 -13.03 -10.29
CA ILE A 184 5.64 -12.97 -8.87
C ILE A 184 5.66 -14.38 -8.28
N THR A 185 6.66 -14.65 -7.44
CA THR A 185 6.82 -15.93 -6.73
C THR A 185 6.11 -15.95 -5.39
N ASN A 186 5.99 -14.81 -4.71
CA ASN A 186 5.34 -14.70 -3.41
C ASN A 186 3.80 -14.67 -3.58
N PRO A 187 3.06 -15.62 -2.98
CA PRO A 187 1.61 -15.69 -3.10
C PRO A 187 0.87 -14.45 -2.59
N ILE A 188 1.37 -13.83 -1.51
CA ILE A 188 0.76 -12.61 -0.95
C ILE A 188 0.86 -11.46 -1.95
N VAL A 189 2.04 -11.31 -2.58
CA VAL A 189 2.26 -10.29 -3.61
C VAL A 189 1.39 -10.58 -4.84
N ALA A 190 1.23 -11.85 -5.23
CA ALA A 190 0.38 -12.25 -6.33
C ALA A 190 -1.09 -11.85 -6.08
N VAL A 191 -1.64 -12.16 -4.90
CA VAL A 191 -3.00 -11.75 -4.50
C VAL A 191 -3.13 -10.23 -4.51
N SER A 192 -2.17 -9.53 -3.93
CA SER A 192 -2.16 -8.06 -3.89
C SER A 192 -2.11 -7.44 -5.28
N TYR A 193 -1.33 -8.03 -6.19
CA TYR A 193 -1.24 -7.61 -7.58
C TYR A 193 -2.58 -7.72 -8.30
N THR A 194 -3.31 -8.82 -8.12
CA THR A 194 -4.64 -9.00 -8.72
C THR A 194 -5.64 -7.96 -8.22
N HIS A 195 -5.59 -7.59 -6.94
CA HIS A 195 -6.47 -6.55 -6.37
C HIS A 195 -6.20 -5.14 -6.93
N LEU A 196 -4.97 -4.86 -7.35
CA LEU A 196 -4.59 -3.53 -7.83
C LEU A 196 -4.74 -3.38 -9.35
N THR A 197 -4.59 -4.47 -10.09
CA THR A 197 -4.57 -4.44 -11.56
C THR A 197 -5.90 -4.81 -12.19
N LEU A 198 -6.69 -5.64 -11.52
CA LEU A 198 -8.01 -6.00 -12.04
C LEU A 198 -9.03 -4.93 -11.65
N PRO A 199 -9.83 -4.41 -12.60
CA PRO A 199 -10.88 -3.47 -12.28
C PRO A 199 -11.89 -4.14 -11.34
N THR A 200 -12.15 -3.47 -10.22
CA THR A 200 -13.28 -3.83 -9.38
C THR A 200 -14.53 -3.52 -10.19
N THR A 201 -15.21 -4.53 -10.67
CA THR A 201 -16.56 -4.39 -11.22
C THR A 201 -17.45 -3.87 -10.09
N GLU A 202 -17.77 -2.58 -10.12
CA GLU A 202 -18.91 -2.10 -9.36
C GLU A 202 -20.11 -2.90 -9.85
N ARG A 203 -20.65 -3.73 -8.97
CA ARG A 203 -21.94 -4.36 -9.23
C ARG A 203 -22.98 -3.24 -9.15
N VAL A 204 -23.52 -2.90 -10.31
CA VAL A 204 -24.73 -2.11 -10.44
C VAL A 204 -25.89 -2.84 -9.77
#